data_b504f85bd9b3c294f2a2448ca78932de
#
_entry.id   b504f85bd9b3c294f2a2448ca78932de
#
_cell.length_a   1.000
_cell.length_b   1.000
_cell.length_c   1.000
_cell.angle_alpha   90.00
_cell.angle_beta   90.00
_cell.angle_gamma   90.00
#
_symmetry.space_group_name_H-M   'P 1'
#
loop_
_entity.id
_entity.type
_entity.pdbx_description
1 polymer ?
#
loop_
_entity_poly.entity_id
_entity_poly.type
_entity_poly.pdbx_seq_one_letter_code
_entity_poly.pdbx_strand_id
1 'polypeptide(L)'
;MPPANRILTLSIVEGRYAIAKFPCDAEIPAWAAGATFFSVTRTREELSVVTAEASVPAKLDASRGWRMFKVHGPFSFDETGVVAALANPLARVRVGIFVISTFDTDYLLVQHDEIPVAVETLEHAGHKILQLELLNS
;
A
#
# COMPACT_ATOMS: atom_id res chain seq x y z
N MET A 1 26.19 -2.47 -12.99
CA MET A 1 26.12 -2.74 -11.55
C MET A 1 24.80 -2.24 -11.01
N PRO A 2 24.07 -3.09 -10.34
CA PRO A 2 22.85 -2.60 -9.74
C PRO A 2 23.20 -1.46 -8.79
N PRO A 3 22.36 -0.43 -8.68
CA PRO A 3 22.59 0.61 -7.69
C PRO A 3 22.71 -0.05 -6.33
N ALA A 4 23.57 0.49 -5.50
CA ALA A 4 23.66 0.06 -4.12
C ALA A 4 22.24 0.00 -3.57
N ASN A 5 21.99 -0.97 -2.71
CA ASN A 5 20.68 -1.14 -2.12
C ASN A 5 20.18 0.19 -1.59
N ARG A 6 19.08 0.66 -2.15
CA ARG A 6 18.47 1.89 -1.73
C ARG A 6 17.87 1.70 -0.35
N ILE A 7 18.29 2.52 0.62
CA ILE A 7 17.78 2.47 1.98
C ILE A 7 16.64 3.46 2.11
N LEU A 8 15.52 2.99 2.60
CA LEU A 8 14.30 3.77 2.69
C LEU A 8 13.80 3.80 4.13
N THR A 9 13.02 4.83 4.44
CA THR A 9 12.30 4.93 5.70
C THR A 9 10.81 4.77 5.41
N LEU A 10 10.15 3.91 6.18
CA LEU A 10 8.73 3.65 6.04
C LEU A 10 8.02 3.85 7.37
N SER A 11 6.74 4.22 7.32
CA SER A 11 5.88 4.23 8.49
C SER A 11 4.77 3.21 8.30
N ILE A 12 4.36 2.54 9.36
CA ILE A 12 3.17 1.72 9.35
C ILE A 12 1.99 2.66 9.61
N VAL A 13 1.08 2.74 8.63
CA VAL A 13 -0.08 3.60 8.73
C VAL A 13 -1.17 2.93 9.58
N GLU A 14 -1.85 3.73 10.41
CA GLU A 14 -2.93 3.20 11.24
C GLU A 14 -4.06 2.62 10.40
N GLY A 15 -4.65 1.54 10.90
CA GLY A 15 -5.87 0.98 10.33
C GLY A 15 -5.65 -0.14 9.35
N ARG A 16 -6.77 -0.67 8.89
CA ARG A 16 -6.82 -1.72 7.87
C ARG A 16 -7.49 -1.20 6.63
N TYR A 17 -7.14 -1.81 5.50
CA TYR A 17 -7.62 -1.39 4.19
C TYR A 17 -8.23 -2.56 3.46
N ALA A 18 -9.13 -2.25 2.53
CA ALA A 18 -9.77 -3.24 1.69
C ALA A 18 -9.68 -2.81 0.23
N ILE A 19 -9.63 -3.81 -0.62
CA ILE A 19 -9.56 -3.63 -2.07
C ILE A 19 -10.83 -4.23 -2.66
N ALA A 20 -11.60 -3.40 -3.37
CA ALA A 20 -12.86 -3.82 -3.95
C ALA A 20 -12.84 -3.60 -5.46
N LYS A 21 -13.59 -4.44 -6.17
CA LYS A 21 -13.68 -4.39 -7.62
C LYS A 21 -15.14 -4.23 -8.05
N PHE A 22 -15.36 -3.34 -9.00
CA PHE A 22 -16.68 -3.08 -9.57
C PHE A 22 -16.60 -3.11 -11.09
N PRO A 23 -17.74 -3.23 -11.78
CA PRO A 23 -17.77 -3.10 -13.24
C PRO A 23 -17.13 -1.78 -13.67
N CYS A 24 -16.53 -1.77 -14.85
CA CYS A 24 -15.74 -0.62 -15.31
C CYS A 24 -16.55 0.67 -15.45
N ASP A 25 -17.86 0.58 -15.63
CA ASP A 25 -18.75 1.73 -15.76
C ASP A 25 -19.47 2.11 -14.47
N ALA A 26 -19.16 1.45 -13.36
CA ALA A 26 -19.80 1.74 -12.08
C ALA A 26 -19.43 3.14 -11.59
N GLU A 27 -20.34 3.75 -10.82
CA GLU A 27 -20.04 4.99 -10.13
C GLU A 27 -19.08 4.69 -8.97
N ILE A 28 -18.25 5.67 -8.66
CA ILE A 28 -17.36 5.56 -7.48
C ILE A 28 -18.26 5.55 -6.25
N PRO A 29 -18.16 4.51 -5.39
CA PRO A 29 -19.00 4.45 -4.21
C PRO A 29 -18.78 5.65 -3.28
N ALA A 30 -19.85 6.25 -2.81
CA ALA A 30 -19.76 7.41 -1.92
C ALA A 30 -19.01 7.11 -0.63
N TRP A 31 -19.15 5.88 -0.11
CA TRP A 31 -18.45 5.48 1.11
C TRP A 31 -16.93 5.43 0.93
N ALA A 32 -16.44 5.22 -0.28
CA ALA A 32 -14.99 5.20 -0.53
C ALA A 32 -14.40 6.60 -0.40
N ALA A 33 -15.09 7.59 -0.94
CA ALA A 33 -14.60 8.98 -0.97
C ALA A 33 -14.59 9.64 0.43
N GLY A 34 -15.30 9.06 1.39
CA GLY A 34 -15.33 9.60 2.75
C GLY A 34 -14.13 9.21 3.60
N ALA A 35 -13.29 8.30 3.14
CA ALA A 35 -12.13 7.85 3.90
C ALA A 35 -10.97 8.84 3.77
N THR A 36 -10.11 8.88 4.78
CA THR A 36 -8.91 9.72 4.77
C THR A 36 -7.95 9.32 3.66
N PHE A 37 -7.85 8.02 3.40
CA PHE A 37 -7.11 7.49 2.27
C PHE A 37 -8.05 6.69 1.39
N PHE A 38 -8.10 7.02 0.12
CA PHE A 38 -8.72 6.14 -0.87
C PHE A 38 -8.02 6.30 -2.21
N SER A 39 -8.01 5.22 -2.98
CA SER A 39 -7.41 5.19 -4.30
C SER A 39 -8.38 4.53 -5.25
N VAL A 40 -8.59 5.12 -6.40
CA VAL A 40 -9.53 4.62 -7.39
C VAL A 40 -8.85 4.57 -8.75
N THR A 41 -8.95 3.43 -9.40
CA THR A 41 -8.43 3.27 -10.75
C THR A 41 -9.54 2.71 -11.63
N ARG A 42 -9.88 3.43 -12.69
CA ARG A 42 -10.84 2.96 -13.69
C ARG A 42 -10.10 2.56 -14.95
N THR A 43 -10.33 1.35 -15.39
CA THR A 43 -9.82 0.86 -16.69
C THR A 43 -11.01 0.44 -17.52
N ARG A 44 -10.76 -0.07 -18.72
CA ARG A 44 -11.83 -0.63 -19.54
C ARG A 44 -12.36 -1.94 -18.97
N GLU A 45 -11.64 -2.53 -18.03
CA GLU A 45 -11.96 -3.86 -17.49
C GLU A 45 -12.59 -3.81 -16.11
N GLU A 46 -12.31 -2.75 -15.34
CA GLU A 46 -12.74 -2.71 -13.95
C GLU A 46 -12.67 -1.31 -13.37
N LEU A 47 -13.39 -1.13 -12.28
CA LEU A 47 -13.18 -0.04 -11.34
C LEU A 47 -12.60 -0.66 -10.07
N SER A 48 -11.37 -0.30 -9.72
CA SER A 48 -10.69 -0.80 -8.53
C SER A 48 -10.67 0.29 -7.46
N VAL A 49 -11.03 -0.07 -6.24
CA VAL A 49 -11.13 0.89 -5.14
C VAL A 49 -10.35 0.36 -3.94
N VAL A 50 -9.48 1.19 -3.40
CA VAL A 50 -8.78 0.90 -2.14
C VAL A 50 -9.17 1.97 -1.13
N THR A 51 -9.66 1.55 0.02
CA THR A 51 -10.10 2.48 1.06
C THR A 51 -10.02 1.81 2.43
N ALA A 52 -10.28 2.59 3.48
CA ALA A 52 -10.33 2.04 4.84
C ALA A 52 -11.35 0.89 4.89
N GLU A 53 -10.95 -0.22 5.47
CA GLU A 53 -11.83 -1.39 5.57
C GLU A 53 -13.12 -1.06 6.31
N ALA A 54 -13.04 -0.20 7.33
CA ALA A 54 -14.22 0.19 8.10
C ALA A 54 -15.26 0.94 7.26
N SER A 55 -14.85 1.54 6.14
CA SER A 55 -15.77 2.25 5.24
C SER A 55 -16.49 1.32 4.28
N VAL A 56 -16.00 0.10 4.10
CA VAL A 56 -16.55 -0.85 3.13
C VAL A 56 -17.73 -1.58 3.75
N PRO A 57 -18.90 -1.61 3.07
CA PRO A 57 -20.05 -2.35 3.59
C PRO A 57 -19.69 -3.80 3.91
N ALA A 58 -20.14 -4.29 5.07
CA ALA A 58 -19.75 -5.60 5.57
C ALA A 58 -20.12 -6.75 4.61
N LYS A 59 -21.20 -6.58 3.86
CA LYS A 59 -21.68 -7.63 2.94
C LYS A 59 -21.03 -7.58 1.57
N LEU A 60 -20.27 -6.54 1.28
CA LEU A 60 -19.62 -6.41 -0.02
C LEU A 60 -18.47 -7.39 -0.12
N ASP A 61 -18.37 -8.06 -1.27
CA ASP A 61 -17.24 -8.93 -1.56
C ASP A 61 -16.02 -8.06 -1.83
N ALA A 62 -15.04 -8.15 -0.98
CA ALA A 62 -13.83 -7.35 -1.08
C ALA A 62 -12.66 -8.10 -0.46
N SER A 63 -11.47 -7.80 -0.92
CA SER A 63 -10.24 -8.30 -0.29
C SER A 63 -9.93 -7.43 0.91
N ARG A 64 -9.94 -8.03 2.09
CA ARG A 64 -9.84 -7.31 3.37
C ARG A 64 -8.57 -7.66 4.12
N GLY A 65 -8.32 -6.96 5.22
CA GLY A 65 -7.22 -7.27 6.11
C GLY A 65 -5.87 -6.75 5.68
N TRP A 66 -5.85 -5.75 4.80
CA TRP A 66 -4.60 -5.14 4.35
C TRP A 66 -4.09 -4.12 5.34
N ARG A 67 -2.78 -4.08 5.53
CA ARG A 67 -2.10 -3.04 6.29
C ARG A 67 -1.21 -2.25 5.33
N MET A 68 -0.91 -1.01 5.67
CA MET A 68 -0.23 -0.10 4.76
C MET A 68 1.07 0.41 5.34
N PHE A 69 2.13 0.37 4.52
CA PHE A 69 3.36 1.09 4.77
C PHE A 69 3.37 2.33 3.87
N LYS A 70 3.70 3.47 4.45
CA LYS A 70 3.96 4.69 3.68
C LYS A 70 5.46 4.82 3.51
N VAL A 71 5.93 4.99 2.29
CA VAL A 71 7.33 5.21 2.02
C VAL A 71 7.62 6.70 2.11
N HIS A 72 8.59 7.07 2.94
CA HIS A 72 8.89 8.49 3.14
C HIS A 72 9.61 9.06 1.92
N GLY A 73 8.96 10.02 1.26
CA GLY A 73 9.49 10.78 0.15
C GLY A 73 9.72 12.22 0.54
N PRO A 74 9.55 13.17 -0.39
CA PRO A 74 9.08 12.96 -1.76
C PRO A 74 10.15 12.38 -2.68
N PHE A 75 9.72 11.70 -3.74
CA PHE A 75 10.60 11.18 -4.76
C PHE A 75 10.28 11.86 -6.09
N SER A 76 11.31 12.12 -6.90
CA SER A 76 11.06 12.60 -8.25
C SER A 76 10.71 11.42 -9.16
N PHE A 77 10.03 11.69 -10.27
CA PHE A 77 9.59 10.63 -11.17
C PHE A 77 10.73 9.86 -11.83
N ASP A 78 11.91 10.47 -11.89
CA ASP A 78 13.08 9.81 -12.49
C ASP A 78 13.92 9.04 -11.45
N GLU A 79 13.53 9.03 -10.17
CA GLU A 79 14.18 8.19 -9.19
C GLU A 79 13.84 6.74 -9.44
N THR A 80 14.84 5.87 -9.41
CA THR A 80 14.67 4.45 -9.69
C THR A 80 14.94 3.62 -8.46
N GLY A 81 14.42 2.41 -8.46
CA GLY A 81 14.75 1.42 -7.45
C GLY A 81 13.98 1.53 -6.14
N VAL A 82 13.05 2.49 -6.00
CA VAL A 82 12.28 2.66 -4.76
C VAL A 82 11.44 1.43 -4.50
N VAL A 83 10.55 1.08 -5.43
CA VAL A 83 9.67 -0.07 -5.26
C VAL A 83 10.47 -1.37 -5.24
N ALA A 84 11.48 -1.48 -6.10
CA ALA A 84 12.31 -2.68 -6.16
C ALA A 84 13.03 -2.97 -4.84
N ALA A 85 13.50 -1.93 -4.17
CA ALA A 85 14.19 -2.07 -2.88
C ALA A 85 13.29 -2.69 -1.82
N LEU A 86 11.98 -2.53 -1.95
CA LEU A 86 11.00 -3.10 -1.02
C LEU A 86 10.46 -4.44 -1.53
N ALA A 87 10.11 -4.48 -2.81
CA ALA A 87 9.48 -5.65 -3.40
C ALA A 87 10.42 -6.86 -3.47
N ASN A 88 11.69 -6.63 -3.77
CA ASN A 88 12.63 -7.74 -3.93
C ASN A 88 12.84 -8.54 -2.64
N PRO A 89 13.16 -7.92 -1.49
CA PRO A 89 13.28 -8.71 -0.25
C PRO A 89 11.97 -9.39 0.15
N LEU A 90 10.83 -8.72 -0.04
CA LEU A 90 9.54 -9.31 0.32
C LEU A 90 9.18 -10.49 -0.59
N ALA A 91 9.53 -10.42 -1.87
CA ALA A 91 9.30 -11.52 -2.80
C ALA A 91 10.08 -12.77 -2.38
N ARG A 92 11.29 -12.60 -1.86
CA ARG A 92 12.11 -13.73 -1.43
C ARG A 92 11.49 -14.50 -0.27
N VAL A 93 10.70 -13.84 0.57
CA VAL A 93 10.00 -14.48 1.68
C VAL A 93 8.52 -14.73 1.36
N ARG A 94 8.14 -14.55 0.08
CA ARG A 94 6.81 -14.86 -0.44
C ARG A 94 5.69 -14.04 0.19
N VAL A 95 5.97 -12.78 0.53
CA VAL A 95 4.96 -11.84 0.99
C VAL A 95 4.36 -11.15 -0.22
N GLY A 96 3.05 -11.31 -0.43
CA GLY A 96 2.34 -10.63 -1.50
C GLY A 96 2.14 -9.15 -1.16
N ILE A 97 2.26 -8.30 -2.16
CA ILE A 97 2.16 -6.86 -1.98
C ILE A 97 1.18 -6.25 -2.98
N PHE A 98 0.60 -5.12 -2.59
CA PHE A 98 -0.21 -4.28 -3.46
C PHE A 98 0.38 -2.87 -3.35
N VAL A 99 0.81 -2.29 -4.48
CA VAL A 99 1.52 -1.01 -4.48
C VAL A 99 0.62 0.08 -5.04
N ILE A 100 0.58 1.22 -4.36
CA ILE A 100 -0.10 2.42 -4.84
C ILE A 100 0.94 3.52 -4.90
N SER A 101 1.16 4.04 -6.10
CA SER A 101 2.09 5.16 -6.30
C SER A 101 1.30 6.44 -6.48
N THR A 102 1.73 7.48 -5.77
CA THR A 102 1.16 8.81 -5.90
C THR A 102 2.16 9.74 -6.55
N PHE A 103 1.84 11.04 -6.63
CA PHE A 103 2.75 12.02 -7.21
C PHE A 103 4.09 12.06 -6.45
N ASP A 104 4.03 12.01 -5.13
CA ASP A 104 5.22 12.21 -4.29
C ASP A 104 5.86 10.92 -3.81
N THR A 105 5.10 9.85 -3.63
CA THR A 105 5.64 8.68 -2.98
C THR A 105 4.85 7.41 -3.28
N ASP A 106 5.23 6.33 -2.62
CA ASP A 106 4.62 5.02 -2.77
C ASP A 106 4.02 4.55 -1.44
N TYR A 107 2.96 3.77 -1.57
CA TYR A 107 2.34 3.06 -0.46
C TYR A 107 2.37 1.58 -0.77
N LEU A 108 2.72 0.79 0.23
CA LEU A 108 2.85 -0.65 0.07
C LEU A 108 1.89 -1.34 1.02
N LEU A 109 0.98 -2.14 0.46
CA LEU A 109 0.03 -2.87 1.28
C LEU A 109 0.41 -4.33 1.36
N VAL A 110 0.34 -4.89 2.57
CA VAL A 110 0.53 -6.31 2.83
C VAL A 110 -0.59 -6.79 3.74
N GLN A 111 -0.88 -8.08 3.70
CA GLN A 111 -1.90 -8.65 4.58
C GLN A 111 -1.48 -8.49 6.04
N HIS A 112 -2.46 -8.29 6.91
CA HIS A 112 -2.23 -8.06 8.33
C HIS A 112 -1.34 -9.16 8.95
N ASP A 113 -1.60 -10.41 8.62
CA ASP A 113 -0.85 -11.53 9.18
C ASP A 113 0.61 -11.56 8.72
N GLU A 114 0.93 -10.86 7.63
CA GLU A 114 2.28 -10.80 7.09
C GLU A 114 3.10 -9.63 7.65
N ILE A 115 2.49 -8.76 8.46
CA ILE A 115 3.20 -7.59 9.00
C ILE A 115 4.47 -7.98 9.76
N PRO A 116 4.46 -8.95 10.68
CA PRO A 116 5.70 -9.30 11.40
C PRO A 116 6.83 -9.72 10.47
N VAL A 117 6.54 -10.57 9.50
CA VAL A 117 7.54 -11.02 8.52
C VAL A 117 8.00 -9.86 7.65
N ALA A 118 7.07 -9.02 7.20
CA ALA A 118 7.40 -7.88 6.36
C ALA A 118 8.32 -6.90 7.08
N VAL A 119 8.01 -6.56 8.32
CA VAL A 119 8.83 -5.63 9.11
C VAL A 119 10.23 -6.21 9.31
N GLU A 120 10.32 -7.45 9.76
CA GLU A 120 11.61 -8.11 9.97
C GLU A 120 12.44 -8.15 8.69
N THR A 121 11.82 -8.51 7.59
CA THR A 121 12.49 -8.63 6.30
C THR A 121 13.01 -7.28 5.81
N LEU A 122 12.17 -6.24 5.89
CA LEU A 122 12.55 -4.91 5.45
C LEU A 122 13.67 -4.33 6.34
N GLU A 123 13.60 -4.53 7.64
CA GLU A 123 14.65 -4.08 8.53
C GLU A 123 15.96 -4.83 8.29
N HIS A 124 15.88 -6.12 8.04
CA HIS A 124 17.07 -6.92 7.71
C HIS A 124 17.72 -6.44 6.41
N ALA A 125 16.92 -5.95 5.48
CA ALA A 125 17.42 -5.37 4.23
C ALA A 125 18.01 -3.96 4.42
N GLY A 126 17.94 -3.40 5.63
CA GLY A 126 18.52 -2.11 5.96
C GLY A 126 17.53 -0.95 6.00
N HIS A 127 16.27 -1.20 5.69
CA HIS A 127 15.27 -0.13 5.75
C HIS A 127 14.90 0.19 7.19
N LYS A 128 14.44 1.42 7.41
CA LYS A 128 14.00 1.86 8.72
C LYS A 128 12.48 1.87 8.75
N ILE A 129 11.90 1.17 9.72
CA ILE A 129 10.46 1.12 9.91
C ILE A 129 10.09 1.92 11.14
N LEU A 130 9.31 2.98 10.95
CA LEU A 130 8.85 3.81 12.05
C LEU A 130 7.54 3.27 12.59
N GLN A 131 7.21 3.69 13.78
CA GLN A 131 5.97 3.31 14.45
C GLN A 131 4.75 3.86 13.71
N LEU A 132 3.59 3.51 14.20
CA LEU A 132 2.31 3.84 13.63
C LEU A 132 2.16 5.31 13.28
N GLU A 133 1.74 5.62 12.05
CA GLU A 133 1.44 6.97 11.61
C GLU A 133 -0.07 7.12 11.48
N LEU A 134 -0.61 8.21 12.06
CA LEU A 134 -2.02 8.54 11.96
C LEU A 134 -2.27 9.35 10.69
N LEU A 135 -3.26 8.96 9.91
CA LEU A 135 -3.58 9.65 8.66
C LEU A 135 -4.21 11.01 8.87
N ASN A 136 -4.82 11.22 10.01
CA ASN A 136 -5.54 12.45 10.32
C ASN A 136 -4.73 13.43 11.15
N SER A 137 -3.48 13.18 11.33
CA SER A 137 -2.60 14.05 12.12
C SER A 137 -2.00 15.18 11.29
#